data_715a19852b5dea1ac3592e3633dd78d4
#
_entry.id   715a19852b5dea1ac3592e3633dd78d4
#
_cell.length_a   1.000
_cell.length_b   1.000
_cell.length_c   1.000
_cell.angle_alpha   90.00
_cell.angle_beta   90.00
_cell.angle_gamma   90.00
#
_symmetry.space_group_name_H-M   'P 1'
#
loop_
_entity.id
_entity.type
_entity.pdbx_description
1 polymer ?
#
loop_
_entity_poly.entity_id
_entity_poly.type
_entity_poly.pdbx_seq_one_letter_code
_entity_poly.pdbx_strand_id
1 'polypeptide(L)'
;MCLDFHPKFPALLAVGCYDGTVMVFDIRIKGNNKPIYQSTVRTAKHTDPVWQVRWSSDDATKNMSFYSISSDGRVTTWNLMKNKLEPEEVIKLKLVAEQDKELSDNKKDAFVYGLAGGMCFDFNKFHDQLFLVGTEEGKIHLCSRAYSG
;
A
#
# COMPACT_ATOMS: atom_id res chain seq x y z
N MET A 1 -5.82 2.31 -12.73
CA MET A 1 -4.54 1.55 -12.80
C MET A 1 -3.37 2.48 -12.56
N CYS A 2 -2.34 2.00 -11.90
CA CYS A 2 -1.13 2.75 -11.60
C CYS A 2 0.10 1.88 -11.87
N LEU A 3 1.22 2.51 -12.07
CA LEU A 3 2.48 1.82 -12.35
C LEU A 3 3.68 2.64 -11.83
N ASP A 4 4.77 1.94 -11.52
CA ASP A 4 6.02 2.56 -11.11
C ASP A 4 7.21 1.70 -11.53
N PHE A 5 8.22 2.32 -12.13
CA PHE A 5 9.47 1.65 -12.47
C PHE A 5 10.41 1.58 -11.27
N HIS A 6 11.13 0.48 -11.14
CA HIS A 6 12.12 0.33 -10.09
C HIS A 6 13.28 1.32 -10.28
N PRO A 7 13.67 2.10 -9.25
CA PRO A 7 14.66 3.18 -9.39
C PRO A 7 16.06 2.69 -9.76
N LYS A 8 16.45 1.47 -9.34
CA LYS A 8 17.77 0.89 -9.63
C LYS A 8 17.74 -0.17 -10.73
N PHE A 9 16.62 -0.82 -10.94
CA PHE A 9 16.43 -1.87 -11.96
C PHE A 9 15.32 -1.45 -12.92
N PRO A 10 15.63 -0.60 -13.92
CA PRO A 10 14.63 0.04 -14.76
C PRO A 10 13.84 -0.94 -15.65
N ALA A 11 14.23 -2.21 -15.68
CA ALA A 11 13.48 -3.26 -16.35
C ALA A 11 12.30 -3.79 -15.53
N LEU A 12 12.27 -3.53 -14.22
CA LEU A 12 11.19 -3.98 -13.35
C LEU A 12 10.10 -2.92 -13.23
N LEU A 13 8.88 -3.32 -13.52
CA LEU A 13 7.69 -2.48 -13.47
C LEU A 13 6.67 -3.08 -12.52
N ALA A 14 6.33 -2.33 -11.45
CA ALA A 14 5.19 -2.67 -10.59
C ALA A 14 3.91 -2.05 -11.15
N VAL A 15 2.82 -2.78 -11.10
CA VAL A 15 1.51 -2.39 -11.62
C VAL A 15 0.43 -2.69 -10.60
N GLY A 16 -0.45 -1.72 -10.35
CA GLY A 16 -1.67 -1.90 -9.57
C GLY A 16 -2.90 -1.88 -10.47
N CYS A 17 -3.80 -2.82 -10.24
CA CYS A 17 -4.99 -3.03 -11.07
C CYS A 17 -6.28 -2.63 -10.36
N TYR A 18 -7.32 -2.40 -11.15
CA TYR A 18 -8.65 -2.03 -10.66
C TYR A 18 -9.33 -3.17 -9.88
N ASP A 19 -9.01 -4.42 -10.20
CA ASP A 19 -9.54 -5.60 -9.48
C ASP A 19 -8.80 -5.92 -8.16
N GLY A 20 -7.89 -5.04 -7.73
CA GLY A 20 -7.10 -5.21 -6.53
C GLY A 20 -5.81 -6.03 -6.71
N THR A 21 -5.53 -6.52 -7.91
CA THR A 21 -4.31 -7.26 -8.18
C THR A 21 -3.10 -6.31 -8.27
N VAL A 22 -1.97 -6.73 -7.71
CA VAL A 22 -0.67 -6.12 -7.99
C VAL A 22 0.20 -7.11 -8.75
N MET A 23 0.97 -6.60 -9.69
CA MET A 23 1.82 -7.39 -10.58
C MET A 23 3.20 -6.76 -10.71
N VAL A 24 4.19 -7.59 -11.02
CA VAL A 24 5.53 -7.13 -11.42
C VAL A 24 5.88 -7.74 -12.77
N PHE A 25 6.33 -6.90 -13.67
CA PHE A 25 6.79 -7.29 -15.00
C PHE A 25 8.29 -7.05 -15.15
N ASP A 26 8.96 -7.90 -15.91
CA ASP A 26 10.28 -7.62 -16.44
C ASP A 26 10.14 -7.31 -17.95
N ILE A 27 10.32 -6.03 -18.30
CA ILE A 27 10.10 -5.55 -19.67
C ILE A 27 11.15 -6.03 -20.68
N ARG A 28 12.24 -6.69 -20.23
CA ARG A 28 13.25 -7.29 -21.11
C ARG A 28 12.78 -8.60 -21.74
N ILE A 29 11.80 -9.26 -21.12
CA ILE A 29 11.27 -10.54 -21.60
C ILE A 29 10.36 -10.27 -22.80
N LYS A 30 10.92 -10.35 -24.00
CA LYS A 30 10.17 -10.15 -25.26
C LYS A 30 9.19 -11.30 -25.48
N GLY A 31 7.98 -10.94 -25.97
CA GLY A 31 6.96 -11.91 -26.37
C GLY A 31 6.22 -12.59 -25.22
N ASN A 32 6.52 -12.27 -23.98
CA ASN A 32 5.79 -12.77 -22.83
C ASN A 32 5.08 -11.63 -22.09
N ASN A 33 3.77 -11.50 -22.31
CA ASN A 33 2.94 -10.51 -21.64
C ASN A 33 2.49 -10.97 -20.22
N LYS A 34 3.16 -11.98 -19.65
CA LYS A 34 2.83 -12.48 -18.31
C LYS A 34 3.67 -11.79 -17.25
N PRO A 35 3.08 -11.44 -16.10
CA PRO A 35 3.85 -10.91 -14.99
C PRO A 35 4.80 -11.97 -14.43
N ILE A 36 5.97 -11.54 -13.93
CA ILE A 36 6.89 -12.42 -13.21
C ILE A 36 6.43 -12.68 -11.78
N TYR A 37 5.65 -11.73 -11.22
CA TYR A 37 4.96 -11.87 -9.93
C TYR A 37 3.55 -11.32 -10.03
N GLN A 38 2.64 -11.95 -9.32
CA GLN A 38 1.24 -11.53 -9.24
C GLN A 38 0.65 -11.87 -7.88
N SER A 39 -0.09 -10.92 -7.28
CA SER A 39 -0.88 -11.18 -6.08
C SER A 39 -2.10 -12.04 -6.41
N THR A 40 -2.48 -12.88 -5.47
CA THR A 40 -3.65 -13.76 -5.57
C THR A 40 -4.47 -13.67 -4.28
N VAL A 41 -5.64 -14.26 -4.26
CA VAL A 41 -6.46 -14.37 -3.04
C VAL A 41 -5.66 -15.03 -1.89
N ARG A 42 -4.81 -16.01 -2.21
CA ARG A 42 -3.97 -16.70 -1.22
C ARG A 42 -2.86 -15.82 -0.66
N THR A 43 -2.41 -14.82 -1.42
CA THR A 43 -1.39 -13.85 -0.99
C THR A 43 -2.02 -12.52 -0.56
N ALA A 44 -3.24 -12.55 -0.06
CA ALA A 44 -3.95 -11.39 0.47
C ALA A 44 -4.01 -10.19 -0.48
N LYS A 45 -4.29 -10.45 -1.78
CA LYS A 45 -4.48 -9.36 -2.73
C LYS A 45 -5.54 -8.37 -2.22
N HIS A 46 -5.44 -7.12 -2.63
CA HIS A 46 -6.46 -6.12 -2.33
C HIS A 46 -7.83 -6.55 -2.85
N THR A 47 -8.89 -6.18 -2.15
CA THR A 47 -10.28 -6.47 -2.52
C THR A 47 -10.90 -5.39 -3.39
N ASP A 48 -10.27 -4.21 -3.42
CA ASP A 48 -10.72 -3.02 -4.13
C ASP A 48 -9.60 -2.45 -5.01
N PRO A 49 -9.89 -1.45 -5.87
CA PRO A 49 -8.90 -0.89 -6.76
C PRO A 49 -7.62 -0.44 -6.07
N VAL A 50 -6.49 -0.74 -6.70
CA VAL A 50 -5.17 -0.24 -6.32
C VAL A 50 -4.93 1.08 -7.04
N TRP A 51 -4.79 2.16 -6.28
CA TRP A 51 -4.69 3.51 -6.83
C TRP A 51 -3.26 3.98 -7.01
N GLN A 52 -2.33 3.48 -6.19
CA GLN A 52 -0.92 3.81 -6.31
C GLN A 52 -0.05 2.62 -5.93
N VAL A 53 1.05 2.47 -6.66
CA VAL A 53 2.17 1.58 -6.30
C VAL A 53 3.46 2.39 -6.33
N ARG A 54 4.40 2.07 -5.46
CA ARG A 54 5.73 2.71 -5.43
C ARG A 54 6.77 1.74 -4.89
N TRP A 55 7.88 1.61 -5.60
CA TRP A 55 9.02 0.87 -5.13
C TRP A 55 9.62 1.50 -3.87
N SER A 56 10.06 0.66 -2.95
CA SER A 56 10.84 1.10 -1.80
C SER A 56 12.24 1.52 -2.24
N SER A 57 12.73 2.62 -1.67
CA SER A 57 14.11 3.06 -1.85
C SER A 57 15.08 2.39 -0.86
N ASP A 58 14.57 1.55 0.02
CA ASP A 58 15.30 1.02 1.16
C ASP A 58 16.39 0.02 0.74
N ASP A 59 17.64 0.45 0.87
CA ASP A 59 18.84 -0.37 0.58
C ASP A 59 19.21 -1.31 1.73
N ALA A 60 18.52 -1.22 2.87
CA ALA A 60 18.90 -1.91 4.10
C ALA A 60 18.54 -3.40 4.09
N THR A 61 17.55 -3.80 3.30
CA THR A 61 17.17 -5.20 3.13
C THR A 61 17.54 -5.68 1.74
N LYS A 62 18.17 -6.86 1.66
CA LYS A 62 18.54 -7.49 0.39
C LYS A 62 17.36 -7.87 -0.51
N ASN A 63 16.13 -7.61 -0.06
CA ASN A 63 14.91 -7.96 -0.76
C ASN A 63 14.32 -6.71 -1.41
N MET A 64 13.96 -6.82 -2.69
CA MET A 64 13.21 -5.80 -3.38
C MET A 64 11.78 -5.79 -2.85
N SER A 65 11.26 -4.60 -2.56
CA SER A 65 9.89 -4.43 -2.10
C SER A 65 9.23 -3.19 -2.72
N PHE A 66 7.92 -3.22 -2.80
CA PHE A 66 7.12 -2.06 -3.19
C PHE A 66 5.86 -1.96 -2.34
N TYR A 67 5.28 -0.78 -2.31
CA TYR A 67 4.05 -0.47 -1.59
C TYR A 67 2.89 -0.33 -2.54
N SER A 68 1.71 -0.72 -2.08
CA SER A 68 0.45 -0.44 -2.75
C SER A 68 -0.57 0.14 -1.79
N ILE A 69 -1.47 0.97 -2.30
CA ILE A 69 -2.61 1.50 -1.57
C ILE A 69 -3.90 1.24 -2.34
N SER A 70 -4.96 0.92 -1.61
CA SER A 70 -6.25 0.57 -2.18
C SER A 70 -7.41 1.19 -1.42
N SER A 71 -8.55 1.31 -2.12
CA SER A 71 -9.83 1.69 -1.51
C SER A 71 -10.31 0.71 -0.43
N ASP A 72 -9.72 -0.48 -0.33
CA ASP A 72 -10.01 -1.43 0.76
C ASP A 72 -9.46 -0.98 2.13
N GLY A 73 -8.79 0.18 2.17
CA GLY A 73 -8.28 0.77 3.40
C GLY A 73 -6.95 0.20 3.87
N ARG A 74 -6.24 -0.54 3.01
CA ARG A 74 -4.94 -1.11 3.34
C ARG A 74 -3.81 -0.48 2.55
N VAL A 75 -2.69 -0.23 3.24
CA VAL A 75 -1.38 -0.02 2.63
C VAL A 75 -0.57 -1.29 2.84
N THR A 76 -0.19 -1.95 1.77
CA THR A 76 0.51 -3.24 1.82
C THR A 76 1.90 -3.11 1.24
N THR A 77 2.89 -3.65 1.94
CA THR A 77 4.23 -3.88 1.41
C THR A 77 4.29 -5.25 0.76
N TRP A 78 4.85 -5.32 -0.43
CA TRP A 78 5.05 -6.55 -1.18
C TRP A 78 6.54 -6.83 -1.29
N ASN A 79 6.97 -7.95 -0.74
CA ASN A 79 8.35 -8.42 -0.81
C ASN A 79 8.52 -9.42 -1.96
N LEU A 80 9.46 -9.15 -2.86
CA LEU A 80 9.81 -10.07 -3.95
C LEU A 80 10.73 -11.16 -3.40
N MET A 81 10.17 -12.32 -3.19
CA MET A 81 10.91 -13.53 -2.84
C MET A 81 11.28 -14.33 -4.08
N LYS A 82 12.17 -15.31 -3.95
CA LYS A 82 12.72 -16.07 -5.09
C LYS A 82 11.64 -16.60 -6.05
N ASN A 83 10.48 -17.04 -5.54
CA ASN A 83 9.41 -17.67 -6.33
C ASN A 83 8.02 -17.16 -6.01
N LYS A 84 7.87 -16.13 -5.18
CA LYS A 84 6.56 -15.62 -4.75
C LYS A 84 6.61 -14.14 -4.40
N LEU A 85 5.48 -13.49 -4.51
CA LEU A 85 5.23 -12.17 -3.96
C LEU A 85 4.63 -12.35 -2.55
N GLU A 86 5.34 -11.87 -1.53
CA GLU A 86 4.93 -12.03 -0.14
C GLU A 86 4.37 -10.71 0.41
N PRO A 87 3.09 -10.70 0.82
CA PRO A 87 2.50 -9.49 1.37
C PRO A 87 2.90 -9.31 2.83
N GLU A 88 3.18 -8.07 3.19
CA GLU A 88 3.31 -7.61 4.55
C GLU A 88 2.36 -6.43 4.74
N GLU A 89 1.34 -6.59 5.59
CA GLU A 89 0.40 -5.51 5.84
C GLU A 89 1.05 -4.46 6.74
N VAL A 90 1.22 -3.25 6.21
CA VAL A 90 1.84 -2.15 6.96
C VAL A 90 0.81 -1.42 7.82
N ILE A 91 -0.32 -1.03 7.24
CA ILE A 91 -1.31 -0.18 7.92
C ILE A 91 -2.72 -0.45 7.40
N LYS A 92 -3.68 -0.43 8.35
CA LYS A 92 -5.13 -0.31 8.09
C LYS A 92 -5.57 1.12 8.37
N LEU A 93 -6.11 1.76 7.35
CA LEU A 93 -6.65 3.12 7.46
C LEU A 93 -8.03 3.05 8.11
N LYS A 94 -8.15 3.53 9.35
CA LYS A 94 -9.41 3.47 10.09
C LYS A 94 -10.20 4.77 9.91
N LEU A 95 -11.49 4.65 9.63
CA LEU A 95 -12.41 5.77 9.73
C LEU A 95 -12.63 6.09 11.21
N VAL A 96 -12.29 7.30 11.60
CA VAL A 96 -12.60 7.84 12.93
C VAL A 96 -13.80 8.76 12.75
N ALA A 97 -14.91 8.47 13.44
CA ALA A 97 -16.02 9.40 13.51
C ALA A 97 -15.54 10.71 14.15
N GLU A 98 -15.85 11.84 13.53
CA GLU A 98 -15.66 13.12 14.19
C GLU A 98 -16.53 13.11 15.44
N GLN A 99 -15.89 13.13 16.61
CA GLN A 99 -16.61 13.41 17.85
C GLN A 99 -17.07 14.84 17.77
N ASP A 100 -18.38 15.05 17.64
CA ASP A 100 -19.01 16.29 18.04
C ASP A 100 -18.53 16.60 19.45
N LYS A 101 -17.83 17.73 19.61
CA LYS A 101 -17.17 18.15 20.85
C LYS A 101 -18.14 18.51 21.99
N GLU A 102 -19.40 18.15 21.88
CA GLU A 102 -20.41 18.43 22.89
C GLU A 102 -21.19 17.14 23.17
N LEU A 103 -20.78 16.39 24.15
CA LEU A 103 -21.60 15.64 25.09
C LEU A 103 -20.88 14.41 25.66
N SER A 104 -20.62 14.55 26.98
CA SER A 104 -20.44 13.49 27.96
C SER A 104 -19.11 12.78 28.08
N ASP A 105 -18.56 13.02 29.23
CA ASP A 105 -17.49 12.38 29.98
C ASP A 105 -17.65 10.88 30.26
N ASN A 106 -18.17 10.06 29.37
CA ASN A 106 -18.19 8.61 29.61
C ASN A 106 -18.51 7.83 28.32
N LYS A 107 -17.51 7.63 27.47
CA LYS A 107 -17.39 6.41 26.65
C LYS A 107 -16.08 6.40 25.85
N LYS A 108 -15.17 5.56 26.30
CA LYS A 108 -13.89 5.22 25.63
C LYS A 108 -14.08 4.30 24.41
N ASP A 109 -15.16 4.40 23.70
CA ASP A 109 -15.35 3.64 22.47
C ASP A 109 -15.41 4.61 21.31
N ALA A 110 -14.24 4.92 20.73
CA ALA A 110 -14.20 5.45 19.37
C ALA A 110 -14.79 4.38 18.46
N PHE A 111 -16.02 4.55 18.04
CA PHE A 111 -16.65 3.69 17.04
C PHE A 111 -15.88 3.82 15.73
N VAL A 112 -15.10 2.81 15.39
CA VAL A 112 -14.45 2.69 14.10
C VAL A 112 -15.50 2.16 13.12
N TYR A 113 -16.01 3.04 12.26
CA TYR A 113 -17.04 2.69 11.26
C TYR A 113 -16.44 2.09 9.98
N GLY A 114 -15.44 1.22 10.06
CA GLY A 114 -14.80 0.61 8.92
C GLY A 114 -13.43 1.20 8.57
N LEU A 115 -12.98 0.92 7.35
CA LEU A 115 -11.70 1.38 6.85
C LEU A 115 -11.88 2.55 5.88
N ALA A 116 -10.95 3.53 5.94
CA ALA A 116 -10.90 4.65 5.01
C ALA A 116 -10.30 4.19 3.67
N GLY A 117 -10.92 4.57 2.56
CA GLY A 117 -10.40 4.25 1.24
C GLY A 117 -9.12 5.03 0.93
N GLY A 118 -8.01 4.33 0.80
CA GLY A 118 -6.73 4.93 0.45
C GLY A 118 -6.64 5.26 -1.03
N MET A 119 -6.21 6.48 -1.36
CA MET A 119 -6.11 6.96 -2.74
C MET A 119 -4.69 7.21 -3.18
N CYS A 120 -3.87 7.77 -2.31
CA CYS A 120 -2.48 8.11 -2.62
C CYS A 120 -1.64 8.10 -1.35
N PHE A 121 -0.33 8.00 -1.53
CA PHE A 121 0.63 8.11 -0.44
C PHE A 121 1.93 8.73 -0.94
N ASP A 122 2.68 9.34 -0.02
CA ASP A 122 4.02 9.83 -0.30
C ASP A 122 4.92 9.68 0.92
N PHE A 123 6.14 9.24 0.69
CA PHE A 123 7.12 9.02 1.75
C PHE A 123 7.88 10.30 2.06
N ASN A 124 8.17 10.50 3.36
CA ASN A 124 9.03 11.60 3.78
C ASN A 124 10.46 11.35 3.28
N LYS A 125 11.06 12.37 2.63
CA LYS A 125 12.41 12.27 2.05
C LYS A 125 13.54 12.26 3.09
N PHE A 126 13.24 12.73 4.31
CA PHE A 126 14.22 12.86 5.39
C PHE A 126 14.04 11.81 6.50
N HIS A 127 12.85 11.22 6.58
CA HIS A 127 12.47 10.25 7.60
C HIS A 127 11.78 9.06 6.94
N ASP A 128 12.56 8.04 6.60
CA ASP A 128 12.09 6.84 5.85
C ASP A 128 10.95 6.08 6.54
N GLN A 129 10.77 6.31 7.84
CA GLN A 129 9.72 5.69 8.64
C GLN A 129 8.36 6.38 8.51
N LEU A 130 8.33 7.62 8.01
CA LEU A 130 7.12 8.44 7.95
C LEU A 130 6.60 8.57 6.53
N PHE A 131 5.28 8.48 6.38
CA PHE A 131 4.60 8.75 5.13
C PHE A 131 3.19 9.32 5.36
N LEU A 132 2.68 10.01 4.37
CA LEU A 132 1.32 10.56 4.36
C LEU A 132 0.43 9.72 3.45
N VAL A 133 -0.82 9.58 3.83
CA VAL A 133 -1.85 8.90 3.05
C VAL A 133 -3.03 9.83 2.86
N GLY A 134 -3.43 10.06 1.61
CA GLY A 134 -4.68 10.71 1.25
C GLY A 134 -5.80 9.69 1.08
N THR A 135 -6.99 9.99 1.60
CA THR A 135 -8.15 9.11 1.53
C THR A 135 -9.27 9.70 0.68
N GLU A 136 -10.17 8.85 0.21
CA GLU A 136 -11.32 9.26 -0.60
C GLU A 136 -12.30 10.18 0.16
N GLU A 137 -12.27 10.16 1.50
CA GLU A 137 -13.05 11.07 2.35
C GLU A 137 -12.42 12.48 2.46
N GLY A 138 -11.31 12.71 1.78
CA GLY A 138 -10.62 14.01 1.78
C GLY A 138 -9.75 14.25 3.01
N LYS A 139 -9.39 13.21 3.76
CA LYS A 139 -8.48 13.29 4.92
C LYS A 139 -7.05 12.93 4.55
N ILE A 140 -6.10 13.48 5.29
CA ILE A 140 -4.68 13.14 5.19
C ILE A 140 -4.26 12.52 6.53
N HIS A 141 -3.73 11.30 6.46
CA HIS A 141 -3.22 10.57 7.62
C HIS A 141 -1.69 10.60 7.62
N LEU A 142 -1.10 10.92 8.77
CA LEU A 142 0.31 10.70 9.01
C LEU A 142 0.50 9.27 9.53
N CYS A 143 1.29 8.50 8.80
CA CYS A 143 1.54 7.10 9.07
C CYS A 143 3.01 6.85 9.40
N SER A 144 3.27 5.85 10.24
CA SER A 144 4.62 5.43 10.58
C SER A 144 4.79 3.93 10.39
N ARG A 145 5.90 3.54 9.76
CA ARG A 145 6.30 2.13 9.62
C ARG A 145 6.82 1.52 10.92
N ALA A 146 7.24 2.37 11.87
CA ALA A 146 7.82 1.91 13.14
C ALA A 146 6.78 1.37 14.14
N TYR A 147 5.50 1.67 13.93
CA TYR A 147 4.41 1.31 14.84
C TYR A 147 3.28 0.63 14.07
N SER A 148 3.55 -0.54 13.51
CA SER A 148 2.50 -1.46 13.06
C SER A 148 2.07 -2.28 14.27
N GLY A 149 1.08 -1.77 14.98
CA GLY A 149 0.46 -2.46 16.11
C GLY A 149 -1.02 -2.62 15.88
#